data_c3c1d22a53fd12b7a8b7a33ed224f10c
#
_entry.id   c3c1d22a53fd12b7a8b7a33ed224f10c
#
_cell.length_a   1.000
_cell.length_b   1.000
_cell.length_c   1.000
_cell.angle_alpha   90.00
_cell.angle_beta   90.00
_cell.angle_gamma   90.00
#
_symmetry.space_group_name_H-M   'P 1'
#
loop_
_entity.id
_entity.type
_entity.pdbx_description
1 polymer ?
#
loop_
_entity_poly.entity_id
_entity_poly.type
_entity_poly.pdbx_seq_one_letter_code
_entity_poly.pdbx_strand_id
1 'polypeptide(L)'
;MDLTNTARFDAVVHRVFVALADAFPKAIDLDPEELGIADGPAYLSEGGREKATEHFATHAFAAACMRFLLAEGYISGTVHHTWAATVVFTAKGLEQIGGLPMSLRSA
;
A
#
# COMPACT_ATOMS: atom_id res chain seq x y z
N MET A 1 2.02 1.79 -25.82
CA MET A 1 3.07 2.54 -25.10
C MET A 1 3.39 1.83 -23.81
N ASP A 2 4.66 1.57 -23.57
CA ASP A 2 5.11 0.96 -22.31
C ASP A 2 5.37 2.03 -21.28
N LEU A 3 4.76 1.86 -20.09
CA LEU A 3 4.96 2.77 -18.98
C LEU A 3 6.18 2.32 -18.17
N THR A 4 7.12 3.23 -17.90
CA THR A 4 8.37 2.90 -17.23
C THR A 4 8.18 2.43 -15.79
N ASN A 5 7.08 2.83 -15.14
CA ASN A 5 6.83 2.50 -13.73
C ASN A 5 5.91 1.30 -13.50
N THR A 6 5.44 0.65 -14.57
CA THR A 6 4.48 -0.45 -14.43
C THR A 6 5.04 -1.59 -13.57
N ALA A 7 6.27 -2.00 -13.80
CA ALA A 7 6.89 -3.09 -13.03
C ALA A 7 7.08 -2.70 -11.57
N ARG A 8 7.48 -1.45 -11.29
CA ARG A 8 7.62 -0.96 -9.92
C ARG A 8 6.27 -0.89 -9.22
N PHE A 9 5.25 -0.41 -9.93
CA PHE A 9 3.88 -0.37 -9.41
C PHE A 9 3.42 -1.77 -9.06
N ASP A 10 3.58 -2.74 -9.94
CA ASP A 10 3.16 -4.12 -9.71
C ASP A 10 3.86 -4.72 -8.50
N ALA A 11 5.15 -4.44 -8.31
CA ALA A 11 5.90 -4.94 -7.15
C ALA A 11 5.35 -4.38 -5.84
N VAL A 12 5.02 -3.08 -5.81
CA VAL A 12 4.42 -2.44 -4.63
C VAL A 12 3.04 -3.03 -4.35
N VAL A 13 2.19 -3.10 -5.37
CA VAL A 13 0.81 -3.60 -5.22
C VAL A 13 0.80 -5.04 -4.72
N HIS A 14 1.71 -5.88 -5.23
CA HIS A 14 1.82 -7.26 -4.75
C HIS A 14 2.09 -7.31 -3.25
N ARG A 15 3.05 -6.54 -2.75
CA ARG A 15 3.37 -6.49 -1.32
C ARG A 15 2.18 -5.98 -0.49
N VAL A 16 1.52 -4.94 -0.97
CA VAL A 16 0.33 -4.38 -0.32
C VAL A 16 -0.79 -5.43 -0.26
N PHE A 17 -1.08 -6.08 -1.37
CA PHE A 17 -2.18 -7.04 -1.44
C PHE A 17 -1.91 -8.28 -0.59
N VAL A 18 -0.68 -8.77 -0.54
CA VAL A 18 -0.32 -9.90 0.34
C VAL A 18 -0.56 -9.52 1.81
N ALA A 19 -0.10 -8.34 2.23
CA ALA A 19 -0.28 -7.89 3.61
C ALA A 19 -1.77 -7.74 3.96
N LEU A 20 -2.56 -7.16 3.06
CA LEU A 20 -3.99 -6.98 3.29
C LEU A 20 -4.75 -8.30 3.29
N ALA A 21 -4.37 -9.26 2.44
CA ALA A 21 -4.99 -10.58 2.41
C ALA A 21 -4.72 -11.34 3.71
N ASP A 22 -3.49 -11.28 4.23
CA ASP A 22 -3.12 -11.95 5.48
C ASP A 22 -3.88 -11.37 6.68
N ALA A 23 -4.20 -10.08 6.65
CA ALA A 23 -4.85 -9.40 7.77
C ALA A 23 -6.39 -9.39 7.64
N PHE A 24 -6.93 -9.60 6.44
CA PHE A 24 -8.37 -9.45 6.18
C PHE A 24 -9.20 -10.28 7.17
N PRO A 25 -10.30 -9.78 7.72
CA PRO A 25 -10.95 -8.47 7.46
C PRO A 25 -10.47 -7.31 8.33
N LYS A 26 -9.37 -7.48 9.04
CA LYS A 26 -8.82 -6.46 9.93
C LYS A 26 -8.09 -5.39 9.10
N ALA A 27 -8.38 -4.12 9.39
CA ALA A 27 -7.64 -3.01 8.81
C ALA A 27 -6.26 -2.90 9.46
N ILE A 28 -5.25 -2.60 8.66
CA ILE A 28 -3.86 -2.47 9.13
C ILE A 28 -3.22 -1.21 8.57
N ASP A 29 -2.15 -0.78 9.22
CA ASP A 29 -1.31 0.28 8.69
C ASP A 29 -0.31 -0.32 7.70
N LEU A 30 0.00 0.43 6.65
CA LEU A 30 0.95 0.00 5.62
C LEU A 30 2.15 0.95 5.63
N ASP A 31 3.29 0.44 6.09
CA ASP A 31 4.56 1.15 6.04
C ASP A 31 5.49 0.46 5.03
N PRO A 32 6.02 1.19 4.03
CA PRO A 32 6.84 0.56 2.99
C PRO A 32 8.07 -0.19 3.49
N GLU A 33 8.69 0.25 4.60
CA GLU A 33 9.81 -0.48 5.17
C GLU A 33 9.36 -1.83 5.74
N GLU A 34 8.27 -1.82 6.50
CA GLU A 34 7.72 -3.06 7.09
C GLU A 34 7.24 -4.03 6.02
N LEU A 35 6.76 -3.52 4.90
CA LEU A 35 6.30 -4.34 3.79
C LEU A 35 7.44 -4.91 2.94
N GLY A 36 8.68 -4.52 3.22
CA GLY A 36 9.83 -4.94 2.43
C GLY A 36 9.97 -4.22 1.08
N ILE A 37 9.27 -3.11 0.91
CA ILE A 37 9.36 -2.29 -0.29
C ILE A 37 10.57 -1.37 -0.23
N ALA A 38 10.84 -0.80 0.94
CA ALA A 38 11.99 0.07 1.18
C ALA A 38 12.96 -0.60 2.16
N ASP A 39 14.24 -0.34 1.98
CA ASP A 39 15.32 -0.95 2.78
C ASP A 39 15.59 -0.19 4.09
N GLY A 40 14.91 0.91 4.33
CA GLY A 40 15.07 1.69 5.54
C GLY A 40 13.92 2.70 5.69
N PRO A 41 13.95 3.50 6.77
CA PRO A 41 12.87 4.45 7.04
C PRO A 41 12.91 5.67 6.13
N ALA A 42 11.73 6.30 5.93
CA ALA A 42 11.63 7.52 5.13
C ALA A 42 12.31 8.71 5.81
N TYR A 43 12.26 8.73 7.15
CA TYR A 43 12.79 9.83 7.96
C TYR A 43 13.64 9.28 9.10
N LEU A 44 14.65 10.05 9.47
CA LEU A 44 15.43 9.84 10.69
C LEU A 44 15.37 11.09 11.55
N SER A 45 15.33 10.90 12.87
CA SER A 45 15.42 12.00 13.81
C SER A 45 16.88 12.35 14.03
N GLU A 46 17.23 13.60 13.79
CA GLU A 46 18.60 14.11 13.94
C GLU A 46 18.54 15.48 14.61
N GLY A 47 19.11 15.60 15.80
CA GLY A 47 19.11 16.85 16.54
C GLY A 47 17.70 17.37 16.86
N GLY A 48 16.75 16.48 17.12
CA GLY A 48 15.37 16.86 17.40
C GLY A 48 14.53 17.21 16.17
N ARG A 49 15.07 17.00 14.97
CA ARG A 49 14.37 17.25 13.71
C ARG A 49 14.31 15.99 12.89
N GLU A 50 13.21 15.81 12.17
CA GLU A 50 13.10 14.74 11.19
C GLU A 50 13.77 15.17 9.89
N LYS A 51 14.59 14.27 9.35
CA LYS A 51 15.30 14.50 8.11
C LYS A 51 15.00 13.35 7.16
N ALA A 52 14.64 13.68 5.92
CA ALA A 52 14.39 12.67 4.88
C ALA A 52 15.67 11.88 4.61
N THR A 53 15.51 10.57 4.46
CA THR A 53 16.60 9.65 4.14
C THR A 53 16.69 9.41 2.63
N GLU A 54 17.68 8.61 2.22
CA GLU A 54 17.78 8.12 0.85
C GLU A 54 16.61 7.22 0.45
N HIS A 55 15.85 6.70 1.42
CA HIS A 55 14.69 5.82 1.18
C HIS A 55 13.38 6.60 1.03
N PHE A 56 13.38 7.91 1.26
CA PHE A 56 12.19 8.73 1.21
C PHE A 56 11.44 8.58 -0.12
N ALA A 57 12.16 8.64 -1.24
CA ALA A 57 11.54 8.56 -2.57
C ALA A 57 10.81 7.23 -2.78
N THR A 58 11.35 6.13 -2.25
CA THR A 58 10.72 4.81 -2.34
C THR A 58 9.43 4.77 -1.51
N HIS A 59 9.45 5.34 -0.30
CA HIS A 59 8.24 5.46 0.52
C HIS A 59 7.18 6.32 -0.17
N ALA A 60 7.58 7.45 -0.74
CA ALA A 60 6.65 8.35 -1.43
C ALA A 60 6.04 7.69 -2.67
N PHE A 61 6.83 6.92 -3.42
CA PHE A 61 6.32 6.17 -4.57
C PHE A 61 5.31 5.10 -4.12
N ALA A 62 5.63 4.35 -3.07
CA ALA A 62 4.72 3.34 -2.54
C ALA A 62 3.40 3.97 -2.08
N ALA A 63 3.45 5.10 -1.38
CA ALA A 63 2.24 5.83 -0.97
C ALA A 63 1.43 6.31 -2.17
N ALA A 64 2.09 6.75 -3.25
CA ALA A 64 1.40 7.13 -4.48
C ALA A 64 0.68 5.94 -5.12
N CYS A 65 1.28 4.75 -5.10
CA CYS A 65 0.63 3.52 -5.55
C CYS A 65 -0.61 3.21 -4.71
N MET A 66 -0.51 3.33 -3.39
CA MET A 66 -1.64 3.11 -2.48
C MET A 66 -2.75 4.13 -2.73
N ARG A 67 -2.39 5.38 -2.99
CA ARG A 67 -3.36 6.44 -3.30
C ARG A 67 -4.12 6.12 -4.60
N PHE A 68 -3.43 5.58 -5.59
CA PHE A 68 -4.07 5.12 -6.83
C PHE A 68 -5.06 4.00 -6.52
N LEU A 69 -4.67 3.00 -5.72
CA LEU A 69 -5.55 1.89 -5.35
C LEU A 69 -6.78 2.39 -4.59
N LEU A 70 -6.61 3.39 -3.71
CA LEU A 70 -7.70 4.01 -2.99
C LEU A 70 -8.65 4.72 -3.95
N ALA A 71 -8.12 5.52 -4.86
CA ALA A 71 -8.91 6.28 -5.83
C ALA A 71 -9.71 5.35 -6.76
N GLU A 72 -9.15 4.20 -7.12
CA GLU A 72 -9.81 3.22 -7.99
C GLU A 72 -10.73 2.27 -7.21
N GLY A 73 -10.80 2.41 -5.90
CA GLY A 73 -11.75 1.66 -5.09
C GLY A 73 -11.32 0.24 -4.72
N TYR A 74 -10.04 -0.11 -4.84
CA TYR A 74 -9.55 -1.44 -4.46
C TYR A 74 -9.31 -1.57 -2.95
N ILE A 75 -9.01 -0.47 -2.29
CA ILE A 75 -8.76 -0.42 -0.85
C ILE A 75 -9.53 0.75 -0.24
N SER A 76 -9.74 0.70 1.08
CA SER A 76 -10.20 1.84 1.87
C SER A 76 -9.18 2.14 2.95
N GLY A 77 -9.18 3.36 3.46
CA GLY A 77 -8.23 3.80 4.46
C GLY A 77 -7.79 5.23 4.21
N THR A 78 -6.73 5.66 4.89
CA THR A 78 -6.18 7.00 4.74
C THR A 78 -4.73 6.89 4.27
N VAL A 79 -4.43 7.46 3.10
CA VAL A 79 -3.05 7.46 2.59
C VAL A 79 -2.38 8.77 2.96
N HIS A 80 -1.26 8.66 3.68
CA HIS A 80 -0.40 9.78 4.02
C HIS A 80 0.71 9.92 2.97
N HIS A 81 1.65 10.83 3.21
CA HIS A 81 2.68 11.12 2.23
C HIS A 81 3.63 9.93 1.97
N THR A 82 3.93 9.15 3.01
CA THR A 82 4.91 8.06 2.94
C THR A 82 4.39 6.71 3.43
N TRP A 83 3.11 6.63 3.85
CA TRP A 83 2.52 5.42 4.40
C TRP A 83 1.00 5.54 4.37
N ALA A 84 0.30 4.49 4.79
CA ALA A 84 -1.16 4.51 4.84
C ALA A 84 -1.66 3.91 6.16
N ALA A 85 -2.77 4.45 6.66
CA ALA A 85 -3.36 4.05 7.93
C ALA A 85 -4.71 3.36 7.72
N THR A 86 -4.97 2.36 8.54
CA THR A 86 -6.28 1.70 8.65
C THR A 86 -6.78 1.22 7.29
N VAL A 87 -5.94 0.48 6.59
CA VAL A 87 -6.20 0.03 5.23
C VAL A 87 -6.79 -1.38 5.25
N VAL A 88 -7.81 -1.58 4.42
CA VAL A 88 -8.45 -2.89 4.23
C VAL A 88 -8.92 -2.98 2.79
N PHE A 89 -9.05 -4.20 2.26
CA PHE A 89 -9.64 -4.42 0.95
C PHE A 89 -11.10 -3.98 0.93
N THR A 90 -11.49 -3.41 -0.21
CA THR A 90 -12.92 -3.31 -0.57
C THR A 90 -13.35 -4.63 -1.21
N ALA A 91 -14.66 -4.79 -1.45
CA ALA A 91 -15.16 -5.93 -2.22
C ALA A 91 -14.52 -6.01 -3.59
N LYS A 92 -14.33 -4.86 -4.25
CA LYS A 92 -13.65 -4.78 -5.55
C LYS A 92 -12.20 -5.27 -5.47
N GLY A 93 -11.49 -4.89 -4.40
CA GLY A 93 -10.11 -5.35 -4.18
C GLY A 93 -10.03 -6.85 -3.96
N LEU A 94 -10.95 -7.40 -3.15
CA LEU A 94 -11.03 -8.85 -2.93
C LEU A 94 -11.34 -9.60 -4.23
N GLU A 95 -12.26 -9.08 -5.02
CA GLU A 95 -12.60 -9.69 -6.32
C GLU A 95 -11.39 -9.71 -7.24
N GLN A 96 -10.59 -8.65 -7.24
CA GLN A 96 -9.40 -8.54 -8.09
C GLN A 96 -8.38 -9.65 -7.79
N ILE A 97 -8.25 -10.06 -6.53
CA ILE A 97 -7.34 -11.15 -6.15
C ILE A 97 -8.00 -12.52 -6.13
N GLY A 98 -9.27 -12.62 -6.56
CA GLY A 98 -10.03 -13.86 -6.56
C GLY A 98 -10.45 -14.31 -5.17
N GLY A 99 -10.43 -13.41 -4.18
CA GLY A 99 -10.71 -13.72 -2.78
C GLY A 99 -12.04 -13.21 -2.25
N LEU A 100 -12.98 -12.84 -3.12
CA LEU A 100 -14.28 -12.37 -2.68
C LEU A 100 -15.04 -13.46 -1.93
N PRO A 101 -15.38 -13.24 -0.63
CA PRO A 101 -16.12 -14.23 0.15
C PRO A 101 -17.50 -14.51 -0.46
N MET A 102 -17.99 -15.74 -0.30
CA MET A 102 -19.29 -16.13 -0.85
C MET A 102 -20.42 -15.25 -0.37
N SER A 103 -20.36 -14.80 0.89
CA SER A 103 -21.39 -13.92 1.47
C SER A 103 -21.47 -12.55 0.77
N LEU A 104 -20.44 -12.15 0.04
CA LEU A 104 -20.40 -10.88 -0.68
C LEU A 104 -20.61 -11.04 -2.19
N ARG A 105 -20.77 -12.26 -2.67
CA ARG A 105 -21.02 -12.51 -4.09
C ARG A 105 -22.47 -12.27 -4.41
N SER A 106 -22.71 -11.70 -5.60
CA SER A 106 -24.05 -11.55 -6.11
C SER A 106 -24.64 -12.94 -6.41
N ALA A 107 -25.87 -13.10 -6.08
CA ALA A 107 -26.59 -14.34 -6.38
C ALA A 107 -26.79 -14.50 -7.90
#